data_59c9c751b419b01d5f62995ff3e5f707
#
_entry.id   59c9c751b419b01d5f62995ff3e5f707
#
_cell.length_a   1.000
_cell.length_b   1.000
_cell.length_c   1.000
_cell.angle_alpha   90.00
_cell.angle_beta   90.00
_cell.angle_gamma   90.00
#
_symmetry.space_group_name_H-M   'P 1'
#
loop_
_entity.id
_entity.type
_entity.pdbx_description
1 polymer ?
#
loop_
_entity_poly.entity_id
_entity_poly.type
_entity_poly.pdbx_seq_one_letter_code
_entity_poly.pdbx_strand_id
1 'polypeptide(L)'
;MSDDRKVGENFDSNKADSIFDKLKNVEGKIKPKKEDSKLKNISNLMSEAKYLENKGEFGEAIDLYKQVIFELPDASKAYDALASIYEKQGDVDSQKNILKKAISNCRDNKDFKDKLKELE
;
A
#
# COMPACT_ATOMS: atom_id res chain seq x y z
N MET A 1 -29.41 -43.90 -10.59
CA MET A 1 -29.33 -43.53 -10.93
C MET A 1 -29.13 -42.84 -10.88
N SER A 2 -29.27 -42.95 -10.34
CA SER A 2 -29.05 -42.32 -10.60
C SER A 2 -28.76 -41.50 -10.45
N ASP A 3 -28.82 -41.76 -10.02
CA ASP A 3 -28.52 -41.05 -10.21
C ASP A 3 -28.18 -40.24 -9.97
N ASP A 4 -28.27 -40.76 -9.68
CA ASP A 4 -27.97 -40.15 -9.94
C ASP A 4 -27.50 -39.29 -9.63
N ARG A 5 -27.44 -39.63 -9.38
CA ARG A 5 -27.08 -39.08 -9.60
C ARG A 5 -26.57 -38.22 -9.47
N LYS A 6 -26.82 -38.74 -9.20
CA LYS A 6 -26.50 -38.19 -9.61
C LYS A 6 -26.07 -37.32 -9.35
N VAL A 7 -26.36 -38.14 -8.80
CA VAL A 7 -26.10 -37.48 -9.14
C VAL A 7 -25.47 -36.63 -9.11
N GLY A 8 -25.52 -37.10 -8.57
CA GLY A 8 -25.23 -36.65 -9.14
C GLY A 8 -24.67 -35.70 -9.03
N GLU A 9 -24.73 -35.95 -8.80
CA GLU A 9 -24.48 -35.29 -9.26
C GLU A 9 -24.07 -34.27 -9.08
N ASN A 10 -24.37 -34.97 -8.73
CA ASN A 10 -24.17 -34.25 -9.14
C ASN A 10 -23.72 -33.40 -8.75
N PHE A 11 -23.42 -33.65 -8.42
CA PHE A 11 -23.16 -32.88 -8.59
C PHE A 11 -22.66 -32.09 -8.76
N ASP A 12 -22.87 -32.74 -8.65
CA ASP A 12 -22.77 -32.06 -9.34
C ASP A 12 -22.05 -31.35 -9.40
N SER A 13 -21.75 -31.67 -9.35
CA SER A 13 -21.35 -31.08 -9.60
C SER A 13 -21.12 -30.32 -9.94
N ASN A 14 -21.24 -30.56 -10.19
CA ASN A 14 -21.32 -29.68 -10.72
C ASN A 14 -21.73 -28.97 -10.49
N LYS A 15 -22.06 -29.28 -10.26
CA LYS A 15 -22.48 -28.53 -9.92
C LYS A 15 -21.95 -28.02 -8.99
N ALA A 16 -21.54 -28.57 -8.40
CA ALA A 16 -20.83 -28.04 -7.40
C ALA A 16 -19.86 -27.16 -7.88
N ASP A 17 -19.33 -27.49 -8.87
CA ASP A 17 -18.49 -26.63 -9.38
C ASP A 17 -19.02 -25.43 -9.68
N SER A 18 -20.10 -25.44 -10.17
CA SER A 18 -20.68 -24.24 -10.41
C SER A 18 -20.95 -23.59 -9.14
N ILE A 19 -21.15 -24.33 -8.14
CA ILE A 19 -21.35 -23.71 -6.90
C ILE A 19 -20.10 -23.10 -6.46
N PHE A 20 -19.01 -23.72 -6.68
CA PHE A 20 -17.84 -23.12 -6.35
C PHE A 20 -17.57 -22.00 -7.15
N ASP A 21 -17.86 -22.03 -8.38
CA ASP A 21 -17.74 -20.89 -9.19
C ASP A 21 -18.56 -19.82 -8.67
N LYS A 22 -19.70 -20.17 -8.19
CA LYS A 22 -20.50 -19.19 -7.65
C LYS A 22 -19.91 -18.70 -6.44
N LEU A 23 -19.28 -19.53 -5.71
CA LEU A 23 -18.67 -19.08 -4.54
C LEU A 23 -17.58 -18.16 -4.86
N LYS A 24 -16.88 -18.39 -5.89
CA LYS A 24 -15.93 -17.45 -6.28
C LYS A 24 -16.57 -16.22 -6.59
N ASN A 25 -17.63 -16.28 -7.22
CA ASN A 25 -18.32 -15.08 -7.54
C ASN A 25 -18.80 -14.46 -6.30
N VAL A 26 -19.14 -15.25 -5.37
CA VAL A 26 -19.58 -14.71 -4.14
C VAL A 26 -18.46 -14.02 -3.51
N GLU A 27 -17.29 -14.53 -3.67
CA GLU A 27 -16.20 -13.83 -3.17
C GLU A 27 -16.12 -12.58 -3.80
N GLY A 28 -16.35 -12.56 -5.05
CA GLY A 28 -16.38 -11.35 -5.74
C GLY A 28 -17.46 -10.47 -5.22
N LYS A 29 -18.49 -11.06 -4.70
CA LYS A 29 -19.55 -10.25 -4.21
C LYS A 29 -19.24 -9.74 -2.88
N ILE A 30 -18.46 -10.45 -2.12
CA ILE A 30 -18.08 -9.97 -0.84
C ILE A 30 -16.89 -9.12 -1.07
N LYS A 31 -17.13 -7.91 -1.40
CA LYS A 31 -16.07 -7.03 -1.68
C LYS A 31 -15.40 -6.61 -0.44
N PRO A 32 -14.09 -6.44 -0.47
CA PRO A 32 -13.40 -5.92 0.69
C PRO A 32 -13.92 -4.54 0.97
N LYS A 33 -13.83 -4.12 2.17
CA LYS A 33 -14.23 -2.80 2.52
C LYS A 33 -13.28 -1.86 1.85
N LYS A 34 -13.77 -0.70 1.53
CA LYS A 34 -12.95 0.28 0.87
C LYS A 34 -11.68 0.54 1.63
N GLU A 35 -11.78 0.60 2.93
CA GLU A 35 -10.62 0.85 3.75
C GLU A 35 -9.59 -0.24 3.63
N ASP A 36 -10.04 -1.48 3.61
CA ASP A 36 -9.12 -2.60 3.49
C ASP A 36 -8.43 -2.58 2.14
N SER A 37 -9.17 -2.25 1.10
CA SER A 37 -8.59 -2.15 -0.23
C SER A 37 -7.57 -1.04 -0.28
N LYS A 38 -7.87 0.07 0.36
CA LYS A 38 -6.98 1.21 0.36
C LYS A 38 -5.69 0.86 1.10
N LEU A 39 -5.79 0.22 2.25
CA LEU A 39 -4.61 -0.15 3.02
C LEU A 39 -3.74 -1.14 2.26
N LYS A 40 -4.37 -2.08 1.56
CA LYS A 40 -3.63 -3.04 0.78
C LYS A 40 -2.89 -2.35 -0.35
N ASN A 41 -3.53 -1.40 -0.99
CA ASN A 41 -2.92 -0.65 -2.06
C ASN A 41 -1.73 0.16 -1.55
N ILE A 42 -1.87 0.77 -0.38
CA ILE A 42 -0.80 1.53 0.22
C ILE A 42 0.38 0.61 0.53
N SER A 43 0.11 -0.57 1.06
CA SER A 43 1.16 -1.53 1.37
C SER A 43 1.91 -1.93 0.10
N ASN A 44 1.19 -2.15 -0.99
CA ASN A 44 1.81 -2.50 -2.26
C ASN A 44 2.67 -1.35 -2.78
N LEU A 45 2.17 -0.12 -2.66
CA LEU A 45 2.93 1.04 -3.11
C LEU A 45 4.21 1.20 -2.29
N MET A 46 4.13 0.97 -0.98
CA MET A 46 5.29 1.07 -0.11
C MET A 46 6.33 0.02 -0.47
N SER A 47 5.88 -1.20 -0.75
CA SER A 47 6.80 -2.27 -1.09
C SER A 47 7.50 -2.00 -2.41
N GLU A 48 6.76 -1.51 -3.39
CA GLU A 48 7.32 -1.21 -4.68
C GLU A 48 8.27 -0.02 -4.59
N ALA A 49 7.90 0.99 -3.82
CA ALA A 49 8.76 2.14 -3.61
C ALA A 49 10.07 1.74 -2.97
N LYS A 50 10.01 0.85 -1.99
CA LYS A 50 11.20 0.39 -1.31
C LYS A 50 12.09 -0.39 -2.27
N TYR A 51 11.50 -1.21 -3.12
CA TYR A 51 12.25 -1.96 -4.10
C TYR A 51 12.98 -1.01 -5.06
N LEU A 52 12.29 0.01 -5.52
CA LEU A 52 12.90 0.99 -6.42
C LEU A 52 13.99 1.79 -5.71
N GLU A 53 13.76 2.13 -4.47
CA GLU A 53 14.75 2.84 -3.68
C GLU A 53 16.02 2.00 -3.56
N ASN A 54 15.87 0.71 -3.29
CA ASN A 54 17.00 -0.18 -3.15
C ASN A 54 17.76 -0.35 -4.47
N LYS A 55 17.08 -0.20 -5.58
CA LYS A 55 17.70 -0.27 -6.88
C LYS A 55 18.36 1.04 -7.28
N GLY A 56 18.18 2.07 -6.50
CA GLY A 56 18.71 3.38 -6.84
C GLY A 56 17.84 4.19 -7.77
N GLU A 57 16.63 3.72 -8.03
CA GLU A 57 15.72 4.47 -8.91
C GLU A 57 14.90 5.41 -8.06
N PHE A 58 15.55 6.46 -7.61
CA PHE A 58 14.97 7.35 -6.62
C PHE A 58 13.79 8.17 -7.15
N GLY A 59 13.84 8.57 -8.40
CA GLY A 59 12.74 9.34 -8.97
C GLY A 59 11.42 8.61 -8.90
N GLU A 60 11.42 7.35 -9.30
CA GLU A 60 10.21 6.55 -9.27
C GLU A 60 9.79 6.22 -7.84
N ALA A 61 10.78 5.95 -6.98
CA ALA A 61 10.46 5.67 -5.59
C ALA A 61 9.81 6.88 -4.94
N ILE A 62 10.32 8.07 -5.21
CA ILE A 62 9.75 9.30 -4.69
C ILE A 62 8.30 9.46 -5.12
N ASP A 63 8.01 9.19 -6.39
CA ASP A 63 6.65 9.32 -6.89
C ASP A 63 5.71 8.38 -6.15
N LEU A 64 6.14 7.15 -5.92
CA LEU A 64 5.30 6.19 -5.23
C LEU A 64 5.09 6.56 -3.76
N TYR A 65 6.14 7.01 -3.09
CA TYR A 65 5.99 7.45 -1.70
C TYR A 65 5.06 8.68 -1.61
N LYS A 66 5.14 9.58 -2.59
CA LYS A 66 4.24 10.73 -2.60
C LYS A 66 2.79 10.28 -2.81
N GLN A 67 2.61 9.24 -3.60
CA GLN A 67 1.29 8.70 -3.80
C GLN A 67 0.74 8.12 -2.51
N VAL A 68 1.59 7.45 -1.74
CA VAL A 68 1.19 6.93 -0.43
C VAL A 68 0.74 8.08 0.48
N ILE A 69 1.48 9.18 0.49
CA ILE A 69 1.15 10.33 1.32
C ILE A 69 -0.16 10.96 0.87
N PHE A 70 -0.40 10.97 -0.44
CA PHE A 70 -1.66 11.51 -0.95
C PHE A 70 -2.83 10.69 -0.44
N GLU A 71 -2.68 9.36 -0.40
CA GLU A 71 -3.74 8.48 0.07
C GLU A 71 -3.83 8.45 1.59
N LEU A 72 -2.70 8.60 2.27
CA LEU A 72 -2.65 8.50 3.71
C LEU A 72 -1.72 9.59 4.23
N PRO A 73 -2.24 10.80 4.47
CA PRO A 73 -1.39 11.94 4.80
C PRO A 73 -0.56 11.81 6.08
N ASP A 74 -0.88 10.89 6.95
CA ASP A 74 -0.10 10.67 8.17
C ASP A 74 0.78 9.41 8.08
N ALA A 75 1.16 9.02 6.90
CA ALA A 75 2.02 7.86 6.70
C ALA A 75 3.46 8.20 7.06
N SER A 76 3.79 8.10 8.33
CA SER A 76 5.10 8.52 8.82
C SER A 76 6.24 7.78 8.14
N LYS A 77 6.05 6.52 7.80
CA LYS A 77 7.10 5.76 7.14
C LYS A 77 7.40 6.28 5.74
N ALA A 78 6.39 6.78 5.05
CA ALA A 78 6.59 7.34 3.73
C ALA A 78 7.37 8.64 3.81
N TYR A 79 7.07 9.48 4.80
CA TYR A 79 7.83 10.71 5.00
C TYR A 79 9.28 10.40 5.35
N ASP A 80 9.48 9.41 6.21
CA ASP A 80 10.83 9.03 6.62
C ASP A 80 11.62 8.53 5.42
N ALA A 81 11.01 7.72 4.58
CA ALA A 81 11.66 7.21 3.39
C ALA A 81 12.01 8.33 2.42
N LEU A 82 11.08 9.27 2.22
CA LEU A 82 11.34 10.39 1.33
C LEU A 82 12.48 11.25 1.85
N ALA A 83 12.51 11.53 3.15
CA ALA A 83 13.58 12.31 3.74
C ALA A 83 14.92 11.61 3.53
N SER A 84 14.94 10.30 3.68
CA SER A 84 16.15 9.51 3.49
C SER A 84 16.63 9.56 2.04
N ILE A 85 15.71 9.47 1.08
CA ILE A 85 16.07 9.53 -0.32
C ILE A 85 16.62 10.91 -0.67
N TYR A 86 15.98 11.97 -0.20
CA TYR A 86 16.46 13.31 -0.48
C TYR A 86 17.83 13.54 0.14
N GLU A 87 18.06 12.93 1.30
CA GLU A 87 19.37 13.02 1.94
C GLU A 87 20.43 12.37 1.05
N LYS A 88 20.12 11.21 0.50
CA LYS A 88 21.05 10.51 -0.38
C LYS A 88 21.32 11.30 -1.64
N GLN A 89 20.35 12.06 -2.08
CA GLN A 89 20.50 12.89 -3.28
C GLN A 89 21.18 14.22 -2.99
N GLY A 90 21.37 14.54 -1.72
CA GLY A 90 21.93 15.83 -1.34
C GLY A 90 20.96 16.99 -1.49
N ASP A 91 19.67 16.70 -1.59
CA ASP A 91 18.66 17.72 -1.80
C ASP A 91 18.10 18.16 -0.45
N VAL A 92 18.82 19.04 0.19
CA VAL A 92 18.48 19.50 1.55
C VAL A 92 17.15 20.25 1.58
N ASP A 93 16.89 21.04 0.55
CA ASP A 93 15.64 21.81 0.52
C ASP A 93 14.42 20.91 0.49
N SER A 94 14.45 19.87 -0.34
CA SER A 94 13.34 18.93 -0.38
C SER A 94 13.26 18.13 0.91
N GLN A 95 14.39 17.81 1.49
CA GLN A 95 14.43 17.09 2.75
C GLN A 95 13.74 17.92 3.84
N LYS A 96 14.07 19.21 3.92
CA LYS A 96 13.43 20.09 4.90
C LYS A 96 11.94 20.19 4.65
N ASN A 97 11.54 20.33 3.39
CA ASN A 97 10.14 20.48 3.05
C ASN A 97 9.33 19.24 3.44
N ILE A 98 9.87 18.05 3.19
CA ILE A 98 9.14 16.85 3.51
C ILE A 98 9.07 16.65 5.04
N LEU A 99 10.11 17.05 5.76
CA LEU A 99 10.09 16.96 7.21
C LEU A 99 9.06 17.92 7.80
N LYS A 100 8.95 19.12 7.26
CA LYS A 100 7.95 20.07 7.72
C LYS A 100 6.55 19.54 7.48
N LYS A 101 6.35 18.90 6.33
CA LYS A 101 5.06 18.34 6.02
C LYS A 101 4.73 17.20 6.96
N ALA A 102 5.72 16.37 7.26
CA ALA A 102 5.53 15.26 8.20
C ALA A 102 5.16 15.78 9.57
N ILE A 103 5.81 16.84 10.02
CA ILE A 103 5.52 17.42 11.33
C ILE A 103 4.09 17.91 11.38
N SER A 104 3.61 18.50 10.30
CA SER A 104 2.25 19.00 10.26
C SER A 104 1.20 17.91 10.23
N ASN A 105 1.52 16.80 9.59
CA ASN A 105 0.51 15.77 9.32
C ASN A 105 0.59 14.54 10.21
N CYS A 106 1.70 14.32 10.88
CA CYS A 106 1.86 13.15 11.72
C CYS A 106 1.77 13.52 13.17
N ARG A 107 1.08 12.67 13.92
CA ARG A 107 0.88 12.94 15.32
C ARG A 107 2.17 12.75 16.10
N ASP A 108 2.89 11.65 15.82
CA ASP A 108 4.14 11.35 16.48
C ASP A 108 5.25 11.90 15.60
N ASN A 109 5.63 13.13 15.82
CA ASN A 109 6.53 13.83 14.93
C ASN A 109 7.87 14.27 15.57
N LYS A 110 8.19 13.71 16.74
CA LYS A 110 9.41 14.11 17.42
C LYS A 110 10.65 13.87 16.58
N ASP A 111 10.74 12.69 15.98
CA ASP A 111 11.89 12.35 15.17
C ASP A 111 12.03 13.28 13.97
N PHE A 112 10.91 13.66 13.38
CA PHE A 112 10.93 14.58 12.24
C PHE A 112 11.40 15.96 12.67
N LYS A 113 10.98 16.40 13.85
CA LYS A 113 11.42 17.69 14.38
C LYS A 113 12.91 17.68 14.65
N ASP A 114 13.41 16.59 15.22
CA ASP A 114 14.83 16.47 15.54
C ASP A 114 15.65 16.50 14.25
N LYS A 115 15.20 15.77 13.23
CA LYS A 115 15.91 15.76 11.96
C LYS A 115 15.90 17.12 11.28
N LEU A 116 14.78 17.82 11.34
CA LEU A 116 14.70 19.14 10.75
C LEU A 116 15.64 20.09 11.43
N LYS A 117 15.74 19.98 12.75
CA LYS A 117 16.61 20.83 13.51
C LYS A 117 18.07 20.63 13.11
N GLU A 118 18.44 19.38 12.84
CA GLU A 118 19.79 19.08 12.42
C GLU A 118 20.12 19.70 11.07
N LEU A 119 19.13 19.91 10.23
CA LEU A 119 19.34 20.50 8.92
C LEU A 119 19.35 22.01 8.95
N GLU A 120 18.88 22.58 10.02
CA GLU A 120 18.89 24.02 10.19
C GLU A 120 20.08 24.46 11.00
#